data_65110a06c78e9328c34a049f40341f19
#
_entry.id   65110a06c78e9328c34a049f40341f19
#
_cell.length_a   1.000
_cell.length_b   1.000
_cell.length_c   1.000
_cell.angle_alpha   90.00
_cell.angle_beta   90.00
_cell.angle_gamma   90.00
#
_symmetry.space_group_name_H-M   'P 1'
#
loop_
_entity.id
_entity.type
_entity.pdbx_description
1 polymer ?
#
loop_
_entity_poly.entity_id
_entity_poly.type
_entity_poly.pdbx_seq_one_letter_code
_entity_poly.pdbx_strand_id
1 'polypeptide(L)'
;MKHSAKRLRLCRCFIALLLCFIWGNSLLPGSVSGAISDWVKDLLARIFPGEVPGVTTGGGLLRKIAHFTEFAALGASLGWLSGMLRKSKLRPLLYGFGAACVDETIQVFVPGRGPSLKDVGIDTCGVAAGMILLTFGHHLIHKVKHLEVKTK
;
A
#
# COMPACT_ATOMS: atom_id res chain seq x y z
N MET A 1 -22.87 -19.20 -7.32
CA MET A 1 -23.13 -18.04 -6.46
C MET A 1 -22.39 -18.06 -5.11
N LYS A 2 -22.31 -19.18 -4.35
CA LYS A 2 -21.63 -19.25 -3.02
C LYS A 2 -20.14 -18.88 -3.04
N HIS A 3 -19.38 -19.27 -4.06
CA HIS A 3 -17.95 -18.94 -4.18
C HIS A 3 -17.68 -17.45 -4.39
N SER A 4 -18.58 -16.72 -5.05
CA SER A 4 -18.45 -15.26 -5.23
C SER A 4 -18.62 -14.51 -3.90
N ALA A 5 -19.61 -14.88 -3.09
CA ALA A 5 -19.86 -14.25 -1.79
C ALA A 5 -18.72 -14.51 -0.78
N LYS A 6 -18.10 -15.70 -0.79
CA LYS A 6 -16.93 -16.00 0.04
C LYS A 6 -15.72 -15.14 -0.35
N ARG A 7 -15.42 -15.04 -1.65
CA ARG A 7 -14.31 -14.21 -2.15
C ARG A 7 -14.51 -12.73 -1.79
N LEU A 8 -15.74 -12.24 -1.92
CA LEU A 8 -16.08 -10.86 -1.58
C LEU A 8 -15.87 -10.57 -0.08
N ARG A 9 -16.29 -11.49 0.80
CA ARG A 9 -16.06 -11.38 2.25
C ARG A 9 -14.57 -11.39 2.57
N LEU A 10 -13.81 -12.33 2.03
CA LEU A 10 -12.36 -12.41 2.24
C LEU A 10 -11.64 -11.13 1.80
N CYS A 11 -12.00 -10.58 0.64
CA CYS A 11 -11.43 -9.33 0.15
C CYS A 11 -11.73 -8.16 1.11
N ARG A 12 -12.96 -8.04 1.60
CA ARG A 12 -13.34 -7.01 2.57
C ARG A 12 -12.61 -7.16 3.91
N CYS A 13 -12.50 -8.39 4.42
CA CYS A 13 -11.73 -8.67 5.63
C CYS A 13 -10.26 -8.32 5.46
N PHE A 14 -9.67 -8.64 4.31
CA PHE A 14 -8.28 -8.30 4.01
C PHE A 14 -8.06 -6.78 3.96
N ILE A 15 -8.96 -6.03 3.31
CA ILE A 15 -8.91 -4.55 3.30
C ILE A 15 -9.02 -3.99 4.72
N ALA A 16 -9.92 -4.51 5.54
CA ALA A 16 -10.07 -4.07 6.93
C ALA A 16 -8.80 -4.33 7.75
N LEU A 17 -8.21 -5.52 7.63
CA LEU A 17 -6.95 -5.86 8.29
C LEU A 17 -5.79 -4.96 7.81
N LEU A 18 -5.74 -4.66 6.52
CA LEU A 18 -4.73 -3.78 5.95
C LEU A 18 -4.87 -2.35 6.47
N LEU A 19 -6.10 -1.83 6.57
CA LEU A 19 -6.36 -0.52 7.18
C LEU A 19 -5.99 -0.50 8.67
N CYS A 20 -6.32 -1.54 9.41
CA CYS A 20 -5.89 -1.68 10.81
C CYS A 20 -4.36 -1.70 10.94
N PHE A 21 -3.66 -2.33 10.00
CA PHE A 21 -2.20 -2.37 9.97
C PHE A 21 -1.62 -0.98 9.65
N ILE A 22 -2.09 -0.30 8.60
CA ILE A 22 -1.65 1.04 8.20
C ILE A 22 -1.84 2.03 9.36
N TRP A 23 -3.06 2.15 9.86
CA TRP A 23 -3.38 3.09 10.94
C TRP A 23 -2.74 2.69 12.27
N GLY A 24 -2.55 1.38 12.51
CA GLY A 24 -1.79 0.88 13.65
C GLY A 24 -0.33 1.33 13.62
N ASN A 25 0.33 1.29 12.45
CA ASN A 25 1.68 1.81 12.26
C ASN A 25 1.74 3.33 12.47
N SER A 26 0.70 4.06 12.08
CA SER A 26 0.62 5.51 12.25
C SER A 26 0.39 5.94 13.70
N LEU A 27 -0.17 5.07 14.53
CA LEU A 27 -0.28 5.27 15.98
C LEU A 27 1.05 5.10 16.73
N LEU A 28 2.08 4.53 16.12
CA LEU A 28 3.38 4.37 16.77
C LEU A 28 4.09 5.71 16.94
N PRO A 29 4.60 6.03 18.14
CA PRO A 29 5.42 7.22 18.36
C PRO A 29 6.57 7.34 17.37
N GLY A 30 6.96 8.56 17.03
CA GLY A 30 8.04 8.83 16.08
C GLY A 30 9.36 8.15 16.46
N SER A 31 9.67 8.04 17.76
CA SER A 31 10.85 7.34 18.28
C SER A 31 10.82 5.85 17.98
N VAL A 32 9.67 5.19 18.17
CA VAL A 32 9.50 3.76 17.89
C VAL A 32 9.58 3.48 16.39
N SER A 33 8.88 4.28 15.60
CA SER A 33 8.93 4.18 14.13
C SER A 33 10.34 4.46 13.59
N GLY A 34 11.09 5.38 14.20
CA GLY A 34 12.49 5.65 13.89
C GLY A 34 13.38 4.43 14.18
N ALA A 35 13.27 3.85 15.37
CA ALA A 35 14.03 2.67 15.77
C ALA A 35 13.79 1.48 14.83
N ILE A 36 12.53 1.24 14.42
CA ILE A 36 12.21 0.21 13.42
C ILE A 36 12.88 0.51 12.08
N SER A 37 12.83 1.77 11.63
CA SER A 37 13.48 2.16 10.38
C SER A 37 14.99 1.97 10.43
N ASP A 38 15.62 2.29 11.55
CA ASP A 38 17.07 2.12 11.73
C ASP A 38 17.46 0.64 11.79
N TRP A 39 16.68 -0.19 12.46
CA TRP A 39 16.88 -1.64 12.44
C TRP A 39 16.78 -2.23 11.02
N VAL A 40 15.79 -1.79 10.22
CA VAL A 40 15.66 -2.24 8.82
C VAL A 40 16.83 -1.76 7.97
N LYS A 41 17.35 -0.54 8.19
CA LYS A 41 18.56 -0.06 7.52
C LYS A 41 19.77 -0.93 7.84
N ASP A 42 19.98 -1.25 9.11
CA ASP A 42 21.09 -2.10 9.55
C ASP A 42 20.99 -3.49 8.92
N LEU A 43 19.77 -4.05 8.82
CA LEU A 43 19.54 -5.33 8.17
C LEU A 43 19.87 -5.26 6.66
N LEU A 44 19.39 -4.21 5.98
CA LEU A 44 19.68 -4.01 4.55
C LEU A 44 21.18 -3.82 4.28
N ALA A 45 21.88 -3.06 5.13
CA ALA A 45 23.33 -2.87 5.03
C ALA A 45 24.12 -4.19 5.19
N ARG A 46 23.61 -5.14 6.00
CA ARG A 46 24.22 -6.49 6.14
C ARG A 46 23.99 -7.37 4.91
N ILE A 47 22.82 -7.25 4.25
CA ILE A 47 22.46 -8.08 3.10
C ILE A 47 23.09 -7.51 1.81
N PHE A 48 23.15 -6.20 1.70
CA PHE A 48 23.70 -5.48 0.55
C PHE A 48 24.89 -4.62 1.00
N PRO A 49 26.13 -5.17 1.06
CA PRO A 49 27.31 -4.41 1.42
C PRO A 49 27.60 -3.38 0.33
N GLY A 50 27.19 -2.14 0.56
CA GLY A 50 27.35 -0.98 -0.31
C GLY A 50 26.42 0.15 0.14
N GLU A 51 26.77 1.40 -0.17
CA GLU A 51 25.87 2.50 0.12
C GLU A 51 24.62 2.39 -0.77
N VAL A 52 23.45 2.20 -0.15
CA VAL A 52 22.16 2.36 -0.83
C VAL A 52 21.78 3.83 -0.71
N PRO A 53 21.96 4.64 -1.80
CA PRO A 53 21.69 6.07 -1.72
C PRO A 53 20.27 6.35 -1.24
N GLY A 54 20.13 7.24 -0.26
CA GLY A 54 18.84 7.65 0.31
C GLY A 54 18.28 6.75 1.41
N VAL A 55 18.75 5.51 1.56
CA VAL A 55 18.36 4.63 2.68
C VAL A 55 19.26 4.86 3.89
N THR A 56 20.56 5.12 3.66
CA THR A 56 21.55 5.31 4.73
C THR A 56 21.54 6.72 5.32
N THR A 57 21.10 7.74 4.59
CA THR A 57 21.29 9.15 4.96
C THR A 57 20.08 9.86 5.57
N GLY A 58 18.93 9.21 5.74
CA GLY A 58 17.77 9.87 6.34
C GLY A 58 16.63 8.92 6.70
N GLY A 59 16.26 8.86 7.99
CA GLY A 59 15.18 8.00 8.51
C GLY A 59 13.79 8.20 7.89
N GLY A 60 13.60 9.31 7.15
CA GLY A 60 12.32 9.63 6.53
C GLY A 60 12.01 8.86 5.25
N LEU A 61 13.00 8.51 4.43
CA LEU A 61 12.76 7.87 3.13
C LEU A 61 12.21 6.44 3.28
N LEU A 62 12.80 5.65 4.16
CA LEU A 62 12.35 4.26 4.37
C LEU A 62 10.90 4.21 4.85
N ARG A 63 10.51 5.12 5.76
CA ARG A 63 9.13 5.25 6.20
C ARG A 63 8.19 5.62 5.05
N LYS A 64 8.59 6.55 4.18
CA LYS A 64 7.79 6.93 2.99
C LYS A 64 7.63 5.78 2.01
N ILE A 65 8.67 4.97 1.81
CA ILE A 65 8.60 3.76 0.97
C ILE A 65 7.64 2.75 1.62
N ALA A 66 7.69 2.56 2.94
CA ALA A 66 6.77 1.68 3.65
C ALA A 66 5.31 2.13 3.46
N HIS A 67 5.00 3.39 3.74
CA HIS A 67 3.65 3.96 3.51
C HIS A 67 3.20 3.80 2.06
N PHE A 68 4.06 4.18 1.10
CA PHE A 68 3.74 4.01 -0.32
C PHE A 68 3.40 2.56 -0.67
N THR A 69 4.15 1.58 -0.17
CA THR A 69 3.90 0.16 -0.45
C THR A 69 2.64 -0.37 0.25
N GLU A 70 2.39 0.05 1.48
CA GLU A 70 1.16 -0.25 2.21
C GLU A 70 -0.08 0.28 1.47
N PHE A 71 -0.05 1.55 1.04
CA PHE A 71 -1.11 2.16 0.27
C PHE A 71 -1.22 1.59 -1.16
N ALA A 72 -0.13 1.11 -1.76
CA ALA A 72 -0.19 0.38 -3.03
C ALA A 72 -0.92 -0.97 -2.86
N ALA A 73 -0.67 -1.70 -1.78
CA ALA A 73 -1.41 -2.91 -1.46
C ALA A 73 -2.90 -2.62 -1.21
N LEU A 74 -3.21 -1.51 -0.53
CA LEU A 74 -4.59 -1.04 -0.33
C LEU A 74 -5.26 -0.70 -1.67
N GLY A 75 -4.59 0.04 -2.55
CA GLY A 75 -5.08 0.41 -3.87
C GLY A 75 -5.37 -0.80 -4.76
N ALA A 76 -4.48 -1.79 -4.79
CA ALA A 76 -4.69 -3.05 -5.49
C ALA A 76 -5.92 -3.80 -4.93
N SER A 77 -6.06 -3.87 -3.62
CA SER A 77 -7.17 -4.57 -2.95
C SER A 77 -8.51 -3.89 -3.20
N LEU A 78 -8.56 -2.55 -3.12
CA LEU A 78 -9.74 -1.74 -3.42
C LEU A 78 -10.12 -1.83 -4.90
N GLY A 79 -9.12 -1.82 -5.79
CA GLY A 79 -9.31 -2.02 -7.25
C GLY A 79 -9.92 -3.38 -7.55
N TRP A 80 -9.40 -4.44 -6.92
CA TRP A 80 -9.94 -5.79 -7.03
C TRP A 80 -11.39 -5.86 -6.56
N LEU A 81 -11.69 -5.31 -5.38
CA LEU A 81 -13.04 -5.24 -4.83
C LEU A 81 -13.99 -4.48 -5.77
N SER A 82 -13.56 -3.34 -6.31
CA SER A 82 -14.35 -2.53 -7.25
C SER A 82 -14.66 -3.29 -8.54
N GLY A 83 -13.69 -4.06 -9.06
CA GLY A 83 -13.85 -4.96 -10.20
C GLY A 83 -14.89 -6.06 -9.93
N MET A 84 -14.81 -6.71 -8.76
CA MET A 84 -15.79 -7.74 -8.35
C MET A 84 -17.21 -7.17 -8.22
N LEU A 85 -17.35 -5.93 -7.79
CA LEU A 85 -18.64 -5.24 -7.62
C LEU A 85 -19.10 -4.49 -8.87
N ARG A 86 -18.34 -4.53 -9.97
CA ARG A 86 -18.58 -3.78 -11.21
C ARG A 86 -18.81 -2.28 -10.97
N LYS A 87 -18.02 -1.70 -10.07
CA LYS A 87 -18.10 -0.26 -9.71
C LYS A 87 -17.06 0.55 -10.46
N SER A 88 -17.22 1.88 -10.45
CA SER A 88 -16.30 2.82 -11.09
C SER A 88 -14.86 2.65 -10.59
N LYS A 89 -13.89 2.77 -11.50
CA LYS A 89 -12.44 2.75 -11.20
C LYS A 89 -11.99 3.95 -10.35
N LEU A 90 -12.78 5.02 -10.28
CA LEU A 90 -12.49 6.20 -9.46
C LEU A 90 -12.72 5.94 -7.96
N ARG A 91 -13.66 5.07 -7.60
CA ARG A 91 -13.99 4.77 -6.20
C ARG A 91 -12.81 4.27 -5.36
N PRO A 92 -11.99 3.31 -5.83
CA PRO A 92 -10.80 2.88 -5.09
C PRO A 92 -9.85 4.03 -4.77
N LEU A 93 -9.64 4.94 -5.72
CA LEU A 93 -8.77 6.11 -5.52
C LEU A 93 -9.35 7.05 -4.46
N LEU A 94 -10.66 7.33 -4.49
CA LEU A 94 -11.32 8.17 -3.50
C LEU A 94 -11.28 7.55 -2.10
N TYR A 95 -11.51 6.24 -1.97
CA TYR A 95 -11.40 5.54 -0.68
C TYR A 95 -9.96 5.50 -0.17
N GLY A 96 -8.98 5.28 -1.06
CA GLY A 96 -7.57 5.32 -0.71
C GLY A 96 -7.11 6.71 -0.27
N PHE A 97 -7.52 7.76 -0.98
CA PHE A 97 -7.28 9.15 -0.57
C PHE A 97 -7.90 9.46 0.80
N GLY A 98 -9.14 9.04 1.03
CA GLY A 98 -9.78 9.19 2.35
C GLY A 98 -9.02 8.46 3.45
N ALA A 99 -8.52 7.25 3.17
CA ALA A 99 -7.68 6.49 4.12
C ALA A 99 -6.35 7.21 4.43
N ALA A 100 -5.71 7.84 3.43
CA ALA A 100 -4.51 8.64 3.61
C ALA A 100 -4.77 9.90 4.45
N CYS A 101 -5.89 10.57 4.24
CA CYS A 101 -6.29 11.71 5.08
C CYS A 101 -6.52 11.29 6.55
N VAL A 102 -7.13 10.12 6.77
CA VAL A 102 -7.31 9.58 8.14
C VAL A 102 -5.96 9.24 8.75
N ASP A 103 -5.04 8.65 8.01
CA ASP A 103 -3.70 8.31 8.45
C ASP A 103 -2.95 9.54 8.95
N GLU A 104 -2.90 10.61 8.15
CA GLU A 104 -2.27 11.87 8.52
C GLU A 104 -2.98 12.57 9.70
N THR A 105 -4.31 12.43 9.79
CA THR A 105 -5.06 12.93 10.94
C THR A 105 -4.68 12.20 12.23
N ILE A 106 -4.47 10.88 12.19
CA ILE A 106 -3.98 10.10 13.33
C ILE A 106 -2.62 10.63 13.77
N GLN A 107 -1.72 10.90 12.82
CA GLN A 107 -0.35 11.36 13.10
C GLN A 107 -0.30 12.75 13.79
N VAL A 108 -1.33 13.59 13.64
CA VAL A 108 -1.45 14.85 14.41
C VAL A 108 -1.37 14.63 15.91
N PHE A 109 -1.96 13.53 16.39
CA PHE A 109 -2.09 13.22 17.82
C PHE A 109 -0.95 12.35 18.35
N VAL A 110 0.01 11.96 17.50
CA VAL A 110 1.09 11.04 17.87
C VAL A 110 2.38 11.79 18.16
N PRO A 111 2.97 11.65 19.35
CA PRO A 111 4.22 12.33 19.70
C PRO A 111 5.37 11.99 18.74
N GLY A 112 6.09 13.02 18.31
CA GLY A 112 7.22 12.88 17.37
C GLY A 112 6.82 12.57 15.92
N ARG A 113 5.54 12.69 15.59
CA ARG A 113 5.01 12.69 14.22
C ARG A 113 4.56 14.10 13.84
N GLY A 114 4.66 14.43 12.57
CA GLY A 114 4.15 15.70 12.03
C GLY A 114 3.28 15.41 10.80
N PRO A 115 2.04 15.90 10.77
CA PRO A 115 1.17 15.72 9.61
C PRO A 115 1.76 16.44 8.40
N SER A 116 1.65 15.83 7.22
CA SER A 116 2.20 16.35 5.99
C SER A 116 1.28 16.11 4.80
N LEU A 117 0.83 17.17 4.17
CA LEU A 117 0.09 17.04 2.90
C LEU A 117 0.91 16.33 1.81
N LYS A 118 2.25 16.39 1.89
CA LYS A 118 3.13 15.65 0.97
C LYS A 118 2.98 14.14 1.19
N ASP A 119 2.81 13.71 2.43
CA ASP A 119 2.69 12.29 2.76
C ASP A 119 1.30 11.77 2.32
N VAL A 120 0.21 12.54 2.46
CA VAL A 120 -1.09 12.24 1.81
C VAL A 120 -0.93 12.05 0.29
N GLY A 121 -0.12 12.91 -0.36
CA GLY A 121 0.18 12.80 -1.78
C GLY A 121 0.92 11.50 -2.11
N ILE A 122 1.95 11.14 -1.35
CA ILE A 122 2.73 9.91 -1.53
C ILE A 122 1.83 8.67 -1.37
N ASP A 123 1.01 8.63 -0.34
CA ASP A 123 0.08 7.54 -0.05
C ASP A 123 -0.97 7.38 -1.16
N THR A 124 -1.52 8.51 -1.62
CA THR A 124 -2.46 8.51 -2.77
C THR A 124 -1.80 8.02 -4.06
N CYS A 125 -0.54 8.40 -4.30
CA CYS A 125 0.26 7.87 -5.40
C CYS A 125 0.48 6.36 -5.25
N GLY A 126 0.71 5.88 -4.03
CA GLY A 126 0.76 4.45 -3.71
C GLY A 126 -0.52 3.73 -4.13
N VAL A 127 -1.69 4.27 -3.73
CA VAL A 127 -3.00 3.71 -4.13
C VAL A 127 -3.12 3.61 -5.66
N ALA A 128 -2.78 4.69 -6.38
CA ALA A 128 -2.82 4.72 -7.83
C ALA A 128 -1.88 3.68 -8.45
N ALA A 129 -0.66 3.58 -7.95
CA ALA A 129 0.33 2.59 -8.39
C ALA A 129 -0.18 1.15 -8.19
N GLY A 130 -0.77 0.84 -7.04
CA GLY A 130 -1.37 -0.48 -6.77
C GLY A 130 -2.50 -0.84 -7.73
N MET A 131 -3.37 0.13 -8.06
CA MET A 131 -4.43 -0.05 -9.05
C MET A 131 -3.88 -0.30 -10.46
N ILE A 132 -2.81 0.40 -10.85
CA ILE A 132 -2.14 0.23 -12.14
C ILE A 132 -1.51 -1.16 -12.22
N LEU A 133 -0.76 -1.57 -11.19
CA LEU A 133 -0.12 -2.88 -11.11
C LEU A 133 -1.15 -4.02 -11.21
N LEU A 134 -2.28 -3.90 -10.52
CA LEU A 134 -3.38 -4.86 -10.62
C LEU A 134 -3.90 -4.97 -12.05
N THR A 135 -4.16 -3.82 -12.70
CA THR A 135 -4.70 -3.77 -14.06
C THR A 135 -3.74 -4.38 -15.06
N PHE A 136 -2.46 -4.05 -14.92
CA PHE A 136 -1.38 -4.58 -15.76
C PHE A 136 -1.20 -6.10 -15.58
N GLY A 137 -1.21 -6.57 -14.33
CA GLY A 137 -1.15 -8.00 -14.01
C GLY A 137 -2.30 -8.79 -14.64
N HIS A 138 -3.53 -8.26 -14.55
CA HIS A 138 -4.70 -8.85 -15.23
C HIS A 138 -4.52 -8.91 -16.75
N HIS A 139 -4.01 -7.85 -17.36
CA HIS A 139 -3.78 -7.81 -18.81
C HIS A 139 -2.74 -8.87 -19.25
N LEU A 140 -1.64 -8.99 -18.51
CA LEU A 140 -0.61 -9.98 -18.80
C LEU A 140 -1.15 -11.42 -18.69
N ILE A 141 -1.89 -11.74 -17.62
CA ILE A 141 -2.47 -13.07 -17.42
C ILE A 141 -3.42 -13.43 -18.57
N HIS A 142 -4.25 -12.46 -18.99
CA HIS A 142 -5.16 -12.66 -20.13
C HIS A 142 -4.40 -12.91 -21.43
N LYS A 143 -3.31 -12.16 -21.69
CA LYS A 143 -2.50 -12.31 -22.88
C LYS A 143 -1.81 -13.69 -22.94
N VAL A 144 -1.24 -14.13 -21.82
CA VAL A 144 -0.58 -15.45 -21.74
C VAL A 144 -1.60 -16.58 -21.99
N LYS A 145 -2.77 -16.56 -21.35
CA LYS A 145 -3.81 -17.56 -21.58
C LYS A 145 -4.28 -17.62 -23.03
N HIS A 146 -4.35 -16.45 -23.69
CA HIS A 146 -4.78 -16.40 -25.10
C HIS A 146 -3.72 -16.99 -26.05
N LEU A 147 -2.43 -16.88 -25.70
CA LEU A 147 -1.34 -17.51 -26.46
C LEU A 147 -1.32 -19.03 -26.28
N GLU A 148 -1.53 -19.54 -25.06
CA GLU A 148 -1.59 -20.98 -24.79
C GLU A 148 -2.74 -21.68 -25.53
N VAL A 149 -3.87 -21.00 -25.74
CA VAL A 149 -5.02 -21.54 -26.50
C VAL A 149 -4.74 -21.58 -28.00
N LYS A 150 -3.90 -20.69 -28.54
CA LYS A 150 -3.52 -20.67 -29.98
C LYS A 150 -2.46 -21.70 -30.35
N THR A 151 -1.73 -22.23 -29.38
CA THR A 151 -0.63 -23.20 -29.61
C THR A 151 -1.07 -24.66 -29.41
N LYS A 152 -2.32 -24.88 -29.04
CA LYS A 152 -3.00 -26.18 -29.02
C LYS A 152 -3.98 -26.32 -30.18
#